data_fc8a17650ba2c94a13ccefbea6d77f92
#
_entry.id   fc8a17650ba2c94a13ccefbea6d77f92
#
_cell.length_a   1.000
_cell.length_b   1.000
_cell.length_c   1.000
_cell.angle_alpha   90.00
_cell.angle_beta   90.00
_cell.angle_gamma   90.00
#
_symmetry.space_group_name_H-M   'P 1'
#
loop_
_entity.id
_entity.type
_entity.pdbx_description
1 polymer ?
#
loop_
_entity_poly.entity_id
_entity_poly.type
_entity_poly.pdbx_seq_one_letter_code
_entity_poly.pdbx_strand_id
1 'polypeptide(L)'
;LVVIAREDPGAPYWLRIVKVLKGDASGVERESFLEGPLQPAPSPNRNREVICAYGSREGRSQPEWARVGDADVAFTPLVDEILKRRQQWKADPKERASFFAEYLGHRNQQVRALAHLEVARAPYDQIRGFSGALSPEELRSSLQNSRLTDWHPLYILLLAQSSEDIDHQLIAGKVRAAAEAGRNLHLAAWLTGWIEFGPDAAFDFLQGNYLSGPARDAAEIRALSLALSVHGNRGHQYLRPRIMQAYQKILERHPTMATGIMTDLMAWEQWG
;
A
#
# COMPACT_ATOMS: atom_id res chain seq x y z
N LEU A 1 -22.57 -4.34 10.77
CA LEU A 1 -22.58 -5.63 11.46
C LEU A 1 -21.33 -6.42 11.02
N VAL A 2 -20.65 -7.08 11.95
CA VAL A 2 -19.54 -8.00 11.67
C VAL A 2 -19.82 -9.32 12.37
N VAL A 3 -19.73 -10.41 11.62
CA VAL A 3 -20.11 -11.74 12.09
C VAL A 3 -19.08 -12.81 11.71
N ILE A 4 -19.05 -13.91 12.46
CA ILE A 4 -18.54 -15.19 11.96
C ILE A 4 -19.73 -15.94 11.40
N ALA A 5 -19.60 -16.42 10.18
CA ALA A 5 -20.60 -17.23 9.52
C ALA A 5 -20.00 -18.54 9.02
N ARG A 6 -20.82 -19.59 8.91
CA ARG A 6 -20.45 -20.91 8.43
C ARG A 6 -21.24 -21.20 7.15
N GLU A 7 -20.59 -21.82 6.17
CA GLU A 7 -21.24 -22.29 4.96
C GLU A 7 -22.30 -23.37 5.29
N ASP A 8 -23.48 -23.26 4.69
CA ASP A 8 -24.51 -24.29 4.85
C ASP A 8 -24.20 -25.49 3.95
N PRO A 9 -24.02 -26.68 4.52
CA PRO A 9 -23.73 -27.87 3.72
C PRO A 9 -24.80 -28.23 2.69
N GLY A 10 -26.07 -27.85 2.96
CA GLY A 10 -27.23 -28.13 2.11
C GLY A 10 -27.48 -27.07 1.02
N ALA A 11 -26.90 -25.88 1.18
CA ALA A 11 -27.06 -24.75 0.29
C ALA A 11 -25.73 -24.03 0.05
N PRO A 12 -24.90 -24.50 -0.88
CA PRO A 12 -23.65 -23.83 -1.25
C PRO A 12 -23.95 -22.36 -1.58
N TYR A 13 -23.13 -21.44 -1.09
CA TYR A 13 -23.30 -19.99 -1.16
C TYR A 13 -24.19 -19.35 -0.09
N TRP A 14 -24.90 -20.13 0.74
CA TRP A 14 -25.59 -19.60 1.90
C TRP A 14 -24.71 -19.70 3.13
N LEU A 15 -24.68 -18.62 3.89
CA LEU A 15 -23.92 -18.53 5.13
C LEU A 15 -24.88 -18.36 6.30
N ARG A 16 -24.68 -19.20 7.31
CA ARG A 16 -25.39 -19.10 8.58
C ARG A 16 -24.54 -18.36 9.59
N ILE A 17 -25.08 -17.31 10.20
CA ILE A 17 -24.41 -16.58 11.27
C ILE A 17 -24.23 -17.49 12.49
N VAL A 18 -22.97 -17.68 12.88
CA VAL A 18 -22.58 -18.48 14.05
C VAL A 18 -22.36 -17.58 15.27
N LYS A 19 -21.69 -16.43 15.06
CA LYS A 19 -21.35 -15.51 16.13
C LYS A 19 -21.36 -14.07 15.61
N VAL A 20 -21.91 -13.15 16.41
CA VAL A 20 -21.82 -11.71 16.16
C VAL A 20 -20.56 -11.19 16.86
N LEU A 21 -19.66 -10.55 16.09
CA LEU A 21 -18.48 -9.87 16.62
C LEU A 21 -18.77 -8.41 16.92
N LYS A 22 -19.61 -7.75 16.11
CA LYS A 22 -19.98 -6.35 16.29
C LYS A 22 -21.31 -6.01 15.63
N GLY A 23 -22.12 -5.19 16.32
CA GLY A 23 -23.40 -4.69 15.83
C GLY A 23 -24.56 -5.53 16.32
N ASP A 24 -25.76 -5.22 15.80
CA ASP A 24 -27.00 -5.92 16.11
C ASP A 24 -27.45 -6.70 14.88
N ALA A 25 -27.71 -7.98 15.06
CA ALA A 25 -28.20 -8.88 14.02
C ALA A 25 -29.72 -9.08 14.04
N SER A 26 -30.47 -8.39 14.93
CA SER A 26 -31.92 -8.57 15.10
C SER A 26 -32.74 -8.22 13.87
N GLY A 27 -32.21 -7.34 13.00
CA GLY A 27 -32.86 -6.93 11.73
C GLY A 27 -32.28 -7.59 10.48
N VAL A 28 -31.41 -8.59 10.65
CA VAL A 28 -30.74 -9.26 9.52
C VAL A 28 -31.11 -10.73 9.52
N GLU A 29 -31.47 -11.27 8.36
CA GLU A 29 -31.72 -12.70 8.21
C GLU A 29 -30.48 -13.48 8.62
N ARG A 30 -30.65 -14.51 9.46
CA ARG A 30 -29.52 -15.33 9.95
C ARG A 30 -28.88 -16.18 8.85
N GLU A 31 -29.58 -16.32 7.73
CA GLU A 31 -29.10 -17.00 6.54
C GLU A 31 -29.02 -15.97 5.44
N SER A 32 -27.84 -15.78 4.86
CA SER A 32 -27.61 -14.75 3.86
C SER A 32 -26.82 -15.30 2.69
N PHE A 33 -27.21 -14.88 1.50
CA PHE A 33 -26.49 -15.18 0.27
C PHE A 33 -25.34 -14.19 0.09
N LEU A 34 -24.12 -14.69 -0.04
CA LEU A 34 -22.97 -13.86 -0.41
C LEU A 34 -22.83 -13.82 -1.92
N GLU A 35 -23.30 -12.75 -2.53
CA GLU A 35 -22.95 -12.43 -3.91
C GLU A 35 -21.52 -11.87 -3.97
N GLY A 36 -20.71 -12.42 -4.86
CA GLY A 36 -19.45 -11.77 -5.22
C GLY A 36 -18.40 -12.69 -5.82
N PRO A 37 -17.48 -12.12 -6.61
CA PRO A 37 -16.42 -12.84 -7.34
C PRO A 37 -15.33 -13.41 -6.42
N LEU A 38 -15.47 -13.28 -5.11
CA LEU A 38 -14.47 -13.68 -4.10
C LEU A 38 -14.71 -15.07 -3.52
N GLN A 39 -15.58 -15.86 -4.14
CA GLN A 39 -15.71 -17.23 -3.73
C GLN A 39 -14.60 -18.07 -4.39
N PRO A 40 -13.62 -18.54 -3.62
CA PRO A 40 -12.88 -19.70 -4.09
C PRO A 40 -13.89 -20.81 -4.34
N ALA A 41 -13.62 -21.67 -5.34
CA ALA A 41 -14.42 -22.86 -5.61
C ALA A 41 -14.84 -23.54 -4.31
N PRO A 42 -16.06 -24.11 -4.23
CA PRO A 42 -16.58 -24.69 -3.02
C PRO A 42 -15.53 -25.58 -2.38
N SER A 43 -15.07 -25.15 -1.21
CA SER A 43 -14.05 -25.92 -0.49
C SER A 43 -14.67 -27.28 -0.13
N PRO A 44 -13.97 -28.39 -0.36
CA PRO A 44 -14.42 -29.69 0.13
C PRO A 44 -14.59 -29.72 1.65
N ASN A 45 -14.07 -28.72 2.35
CA ASN A 45 -14.19 -28.57 3.80
C ASN A 45 -15.43 -27.74 4.15
N ARG A 46 -16.60 -28.37 4.15
CA ARG A 46 -17.93 -27.78 4.41
C ARG A 46 -18.13 -27.18 5.80
N ASN A 47 -17.12 -27.17 6.66
CA ASN A 47 -17.15 -26.58 8.01
C ASN A 47 -16.33 -25.29 8.14
N ARG A 48 -15.97 -24.67 7.02
CA ARG A 48 -15.16 -23.46 7.05
C ARG A 48 -15.97 -22.27 7.58
N GLU A 49 -15.45 -21.66 8.62
CA GLU A 49 -15.98 -20.42 9.15
C GLU A 49 -15.30 -19.23 8.47
N VAL A 50 -16.08 -18.20 8.19
CA VAL A 50 -15.63 -16.97 7.55
C VAL A 50 -16.07 -15.75 8.35
N ILE A 51 -15.29 -14.68 8.30
CA ILE A 51 -15.70 -13.39 8.84
C ILE A 51 -16.36 -12.61 7.73
N CYS A 52 -17.57 -12.13 7.98
CA CYS A 52 -18.35 -11.32 7.05
C CYS A 52 -18.70 -9.98 7.69
N ALA A 53 -18.75 -8.93 6.86
CA ALA A 53 -19.23 -7.62 7.24
C ALA A 53 -20.47 -7.26 6.43
N TYR A 54 -21.49 -6.67 7.09
CA TYR A 54 -22.67 -6.12 6.45
C TYR A 54 -22.73 -4.61 6.67
N GLY A 55 -22.84 -3.86 5.60
CA GLY A 55 -22.89 -2.41 5.66
C GLY A 55 -22.85 -1.76 4.28
N SER A 56 -23.06 -0.45 4.25
CA SER A 56 -22.94 0.33 3.03
C SER A 56 -21.49 0.56 2.66
N ARG A 57 -21.16 0.42 1.38
CA ARG A 57 -19.87 0.81 0.79
C ARG A 57 -19.98 2.20 0.20
N GLU A 58 -18.88 2.89 0.15
CA GLU A 58 -18.78 4.17 -0.54
C GLU A 58 -19.21 4.01 -2.02
N GLY A 59 -20.16 4.85 -2.44
CA GLY A 59 -20.74 4.78 -3.79
C GLY A 59 -21.91 3.77 -3.98
N ARG A 60 -22.30 3.04 -2.93
CA ARG A 60 -23.49 2.17 -2.97
C ARG A 60 -24.56 2.61 -1.95
N SER A 61 -25.82 2.68 -2.42
CA SER A 61 -26.95 3.15 -1.60
C SER A 61 -27.51 2.07 -0.66
N GLN A 62 -27.29 0.80 -0.96
CA GLN A 62 -27.81 -0.31 -0.15
C GLN A 62 -26.68 -1.03 0.58
N PRO A 63 -26.92 -1.45 1.83
CA PRO A 63 -25.97 -2.29 2.56
C PRO A 63 -25.89 -3.67 1.92
N GLU A 64 -24.66 -4.19 1.86
CA GLU A 64 -24.38 -5.52 1.29
C GLU A 64 -23.49 -6.32 2.21
N TRP A 65 -23.51 -7.64 2.07
CA TRP A 65 -22.58 -8.53 2.71
C TRP A 65 -21.24 -8.55 1.96
N ALA A 66 -20.15 -8.51 2.70
CA ALA A 66 -18.81 -8.69 2.18
C ALA A 66 -18.05 -9.70 3.02
N ARG A 67 -17.37 -10.64 2.37
CA ARG A 67 -16.42 -11.51 3.04
C ARG A 67 -15.16 -10.70 3.38
N VAL A 68 -14.73 -10.79 4.64
CA VAL A 68 -13.51 -10.15 5.15
C VAL A 68 -12.34 -11.13 5.08
N GLY A 69 -12.55 -12.38 5.45
CA GLY A 69 -11.54 -13.43 5.44
C GLY A 69 -12.03 -14.71 6.10
N ASP A 70 -11.13 -15.68 6.26
CA ASP A 70 -11.41 -16.91 6.99
C ASP A 70 -11.35 -16.65 8.50
N ALA A 71 -12.28 -17.24 9.26
CA ALA A 71 -12.26 -17.19 10.71
C ALA A 71 -11.29 -18.26 11.24
N ASP A 72 -10.00 -17.93 11.28
CA ASP A 72 -8.98 -18.80 11.85
C ASP A 72 -8.42 -18.27 13.18
N VAL A 73 -7.57 -19.08 13.81
CA VAL A 73 -7.00 -18.79 15.14
C VAL A 73 -6.10 -17.55 15.20
N ALA A 74 -5.60 -17.09 14.04
CA ALA A 74 -4.74 -15.91 13.96
C ALA A 74 -5.53 -14.67 13.50
N PHE A 75 -6.42 -14.81 12.52
CA PHE A 75 -7.12 -13.69 11.92
C PHE A 75 -8.30 -13.19 12.76
N THR A 76 -9.04 -14.11 13.41
CA THR A 76 -10.18 -13.73 14.25
C THR A 76 -9.80 -12.82 15.42
N PRO A 77 -8.74 -13.11 16.22
CA PRO A 77 -8.30 -12.20 17.26
C PRO A 77 -7.86 -10.83 16.76
N LEU A 78 -7.20 -10.79 15.58
CA LEU A 78 -6.82 -9.52 14.96
C LEU A 78 -8.05 -8.69 14.61
N VAL A 79 -9.10 -9.30 14.02
CA VAL A 79 -10.36 -8.59 13.72
C VAL A 79 -11.02 -8.08 15.00
N ASP A 80 -11.07 -8.87 16.07
CA ASP A 80 -11.60 -8.44 17.37
C ASP A 80 -10.85 -7.21 17.90
N GLU A 81 -9.51 -7.20 17.79
CA GLU A 81 -8.68 -6.08 18.23
C GLU A 81 -8.90 -4.82 17.37
N ILE A 82 -9.01 -4.96 16.06
CA ILE A 82 -9.38 -3.87 15.13
C ILE A 82 -10.72 -3.25 15.53
N LEU A 83 -11.72 -4.08 15.84
CA LEU A 83 -13.06 -3.61 16.20
C LEU A 83 -13.06 -2.81 17.52
N LYS A 84 -12.20 -3.18 18.49
CA LYS A 84 -12.02 -2.45 19.76
C LYS A 84 -11.33 -1.10 19.53
N ARG A 85 -10.23 -1.08 18.77
CA ARG A 85 -9.39 0.12 18.56
C ARG A 85 -9.93 1.11 17.53
N ARG A 86 -10.93 0.74 16.75
CA ARG A 86 -11.45 1.54 15.63
C ARG A 86 -11.75 3.00 15.98
N GLN A 87 -12.29 3.28 17.17
CA GLN A 87 -12.61 4.65 17.57
C GLN A 87 -11.34 5.45 17.91
N GLN A 88 -10.38 4.82 18.57
CA GLN A 88 -9.08 5.40 18.91
C GLN A 88 -8.31 5.79 17.64
N TRP A 89 -8.29 4.91 16.62
CA TRP A 89 -7.63 5.19 15.35
C TRP A 89 -8.26 6.27 14.49
N LYS A 90 -9.52 6.63 14.74
CA LYS A 90 -10.11 7.83 14.12
C LYS A 90 -9.53 9.10 14.67
N ALA A 91 -9.16 9.10 15.96
CA ALA A 91 -8.52 10.23 16.61
C ALA A 91 -7.01 10.28 16.32
N ASP A 92 -6.35 9.12 16.24
CA ASP A 92 -4.93 8.99 15.92
C ASP A 92 -4.68 7.95 14.80
N PRO A 93 -4.70 8.39 13.52
CA PRO A 93 -4.41 7.51 12.39
C PRO A 93 -2.98 6.93 12.39
N LYS A 94 -2.01 7.56 13.06
CA LYS A 94 -0.62 7.08 13.12
C LYS A 94 -0.52 5.79 13.92
N GLU A 95 -1.25 5.70 15.03
CA GLU A 95 -1.29 4.49 15.84
C GLU A 95 -1.79 3.28 15.03
N ARG A 96 -2.74 3.50 14.11
CA ARG A 96 -3.24 2.43 13.24
C ARG A 96 -2.13 1.83 12.38
N ALA A 97 -1.36 2.67 11.69
CA ALA A 97 -0.27 2.19 10.83
C ALA A 97 0.82 1.46 11.63
N SER A 98 1.18 1.99 12.81
CA SER A 98 2.15 1.37 13.72
C SER A 98 1.68 0.00 14.22
N PHE A 99 0.40 -0.12 14.58
CA PHE A 99 -0.19 -1.40 14.97
C PHE A 99 -0.06 -2.45 13.85
N PHE A 100 -0.39 -2.10 12.63
CA PHE A 100 -0.31 -3.05 11.51
C PHE A 100 1.13 -3.35 11.08
N ALA A 101 2.07 -2.44 11.28
CA ALA A 101 3.48 -2.68 10.95
C ALA A 101 4.06 -3.90 11.70
N GLU A 102 3.60 -4.19 12.91
CA GLU A 102 4.00 -5.37 13.70
C GLU A 102 3.59 -6.71 13.05
N TYR A 103 2.62 -6.68 12.12
CA TYR A 103 2.08 -7.87 11.45
C TYR A 103 2.62 -8.06 10.01
N LEU A 104 3.50 -7.21 9.52
CA LEU A 104 4.03 -7.31 8.14
C LEU A 104 4.77 -8.64 7.87
N GLY A 105 5.46 -9.20 8.87
CA GLY A 105 6.13 -10.50 8.81
C GLY A 105 5.29 -11.67 9.29
N HIS A 106 3.99 -11.50 9.56
CA HIS A 106 3.18 -12.53 10.19
C HIS A 106 3.04 -13.78 9.30
N ARG A 107 3.09 -14.99 9.91
CA ARG A 107 3.05 -16.27 9.19
C ARG A 107 1.71 -16.51 8.48
N ASN A 108 0.60 -16.09 9.10
CA ASN A 108 -0.72 -16.21 8.50
C ASN A 108 -0.86 -15.20 7.37
N GLN A 109 -1.19 -15.71 6.17
CA GLN A 109 -1.27 -14.91 4.94
C GLN A 109 -2.33 -13.81 5.00
N GLN A 110 -3.50 -14.06 5.61
CA GLN A 110 -4.58 -13.08 5.70
C GLN A 110 -4.20 -11.92 6.62
N VAL A 111 -3.58 -12.24 7.77
CA VAL A 111 -3.05 -11.24 8.71
C VAL A 111 -2.01 -10.37 8.00
N ARG A 112 -1.04 -11.00 7.35
CA ARG A 112 0.01 -10.30 6.60
C ARG A 112 -0.55 -9.44 5.47
N ALA A 113 -1.52 -9.96 4.68
CA ALA A 113 -2.14 -9.22 3.59
C ALA A 113 -2.88 -7.96 4.09
N LEU A 114 -3.62 -8.09 5.19
CA LEU A 114 -4.29 -6.94 5.81
C LEU A 114 -3.28 -5.92 6.32
N ALA A 115 -2.21 -6.36 6.98
CA ALA A 115 -1.15 -5.49 7.46
C ALA A 115 -0.50 -4.68 6.31
N HIS A 116 -0.18 -5.33 5.20
CA HIS A 116 0.37 -4.65 4.02
C HIS A 116 -0.58 -3.59 3.46
N LEU A 117 -1.87 -3.91 3.33
CA LEU A 117 -2.87 -2.96 2.84
C LEU A 117 -2.98 -1.72 3.75
N GLU A 118 -2.91 -1.91 5.04
CA GLU A 118 -3.03 -0.83 6.01
C GLU A 118 -1.77 0.03 6.11
N VAL A 119 -0.60 -0.58 6.11
CA VAL A 119 0.69 0.14 6.13
C VAL A 119 0.93 0.86 4.81
N ALA A 120 0.60 0.26 3.67
CA ALA A 120 0.76 0.91 2.36
C ALA A 120 -0.12 2.16 2.16
N ARG A 121 -1.17 2.34 2.98
CA ARG A 121 -1.99 3.56 3.00
C ARG A 121 -1.43 4.66 3.88
N ALA A 122 -0.45 4.36 4.71
CA ALA A 122 0.16 5.35 5.59
C ALA A 122 0.95 6.38 4.78
N PRO A 123 1.00 7.65 5.22
CA PRO A 123 1.88 8.64 4.65
C PRO A 123 3.36 8.19 4.71
N TYR A 124 4.15 8.62 3.75
CA TYR A 124 5.55 8.18 3.62
C TYR A 124 6.40 8.47 4.86
N ASP A 125 6.18 9.59 5.52
CA ASP A 125 6.86 9.94 6.79
C ASP A 125 6.61 8.94 7.92
N GLN A 126 5.47 8.23 7.89
CA GLN A 126 5.20 7.13 8.82
C GLN A 126 5.87 5.83 8.37
N ILE A 127 5.80 5.50 7.05
CA ILE A 127 6.45 4.30 6.48
C ILE A 127 7.94 4.27 6.80
N ARG A 128 8.61 5.42 6.74
CA ARG A 128 10.03 5.59 7.14
C ARG A 128 10.30 5.12 8.57
N GLY A 129 9.34 5.28 9.47
CA GLY A 129 9.46 4.84 10.86
C GLY A 129 9.36 3.33 11.08
N PHE A 130 9.03 2.54 10.05
CA PHE A 130 8.84 1.09 10.16
C PHE A 130 10.03 0.28 9.65
N SER A 131 11.23 0.86 9.61
CA SER A 131 12.47 0.23 9.11
C SER A 131 12.84 -1.10 9.78
N GLY A 132 12.37 -1.34 11.01
CA GLY A 132 12.61 -2.60 11.73
C GLY A 132 11.46 -3.62 11.62
N ALA A 133 10.39 -3.34 10.87
CA ALA A 133 9.22 -4.23 10.80
C ALA A 133 9.50 -5.54 10.04
N LEU A 134 10.45 -5.50 9.10
CA LEU A 134 10.97 -6.65 8.36
C LEU A 134 12.49 -6.50 8.25
N SER A 135 13.21 -7.62 8.30
CA SER A 135 14.67 -7.58 8.08
C SER A 135 15.01 -7.28 6.62
N PRO A 136 16.20 -6.69 6.35
CA PRO A 136 16.65 -6.47 4.97
C PRO A 136 16.67 -7.75 4.12
N GLU A 137 17.02 -8.90 4.71
CA GLU A 137 17.00 -10.20 4.04
C GLU A 137 15.61 -10.62 3.63
N GLU A 138 14.62 -10.45 4.51
CA GLU A 138 13.21 -10.75 4.20
C GLU A 138 12.68 -9.84 3.09
N LEU A 139 13.05 -8.56 3.12
CA LEU A 139 12.68 -7.59 2.08
C LEU A 139 13.29 -7.97 0.73
N ARG A 140 14.61 -8.28 0.68
CA ARG A 140 15.29 -8.73 -0.56
C ARG A 140 14.67 -10.01 -1.11
N SER A 141 14.39 -10.99 -0.25
CA SER A 141 13.73 -12.24 -0.64
C SER A 141 12.33 -11.99 -1.19
N SER A 142 11.56 -11.11 -0.54
CA SER A 142 10.21 -10.75 -0.98
C SER A 142 10.20 -10.04 -2.33
N LEU A 143 11.17 -9.19 -2.62
CA LEU A 143 11.34 -8.50 -3.90
C LEU A 143 11.71 -9.45 -5.06
N GLN A 144 12.22 -10.65 -4.77
CA GLN A 144 12.47 -11.69 -5.78
C GLN A 144 11.23 -12.54 -6.06
N ASN A 145 10.22 -12.49 -5.21
CA ASN A 145 9.01 -13.30 -5.32
C ASN A 145 7.97 -12.58 -6.19
N SER A 146 7.78 -13.05 -7.44
CA SER A 146 6.82 -12.48 -8.38
C SER A 146 5.35 -12.55 -7.91
N ARG A 147 5.01 -13.45 -6.99
CA ARG A 147 3.65 -13.52 -6.40
C ARG A 147 3.35 -12.36 -5.46
N LEU A 148 4.38 -11.62 -5.02
CA LEU A 148 4.28 -10.48 -4.12
C LEU A 148 4.45 -9.14 -4.87
N THR A 149 4.36 -9.13 -6.19
CA THR A 149 4.61 -7.95 -7.04
C THR A 149 3.78 -6.74 -6.60
N ASP A 150 2.51 -6.93 -6.25
CA ASP A 150 1.65 -5.83 -5.81
C ASP A 150 2.11 -5.17 -4.50
N TRP A 151 2.94 -5.87 -3.71
CA TRP A 151 3.48 -5.40 -2.44
C TRP A 151 4.92 -4.87 -2.54
N HIS A 152 5.56 -5.07 -3.68
CA HIS A 152 6.92 -4.60 -3.92
C HIS A 152 7.10 -3.10 -3.64
N PRO A 153 6.16 -2.18 -3.97
CA PRO A 153 6.34 -0.77 -3.64
C PRO A 153 6.61 -0.53 -2.16
N LEU A 154 5.83 -1.17 -1.26
CA LEU A 154 6.06 -1.05 0.18
C LEU A 154 7.41 -1.64 0.60
N TYR A 155 7.77 -2.82 0.08
CA TYR A 155 9.05 -3.45 0.40
C TYR A 155 10.25 -2.60 -0.05
N ILE A 156 10.16 -1.95 -1.20
CA ILE A 156 11.19 -1.02 -1.70
C ILE A 156 11.36 0.16 -0.75
N LEU A 157 10.25 0.77 -0.31
CA LEU A 157 10.28 1.92 0.60
C LEU A 157 10.84 1.55 1.98
N LEU A 158 10.53 0.34 2.48
CA LEU A 158 11.10 -0.17 3.73
C LEU A 158 12.59 -0.50 3.56
N LEU A 159 13.00 -1.13 2.45
CA LEU A 159 14.40 -1.46 2.17
C LEU A 159 15.26 -0.21 2.01
N ALA A 160 14.69 0.89 1.51
CA ALA A 160 15.39 2.17 1.39
C ALA A 160 15.78 2.79 2.74
N GLN A 161 15.23 2.29 3.85
CA GLN A 161 15.60 2.69 5.21
C GLN A 161 16.75 1.84 5.78
N SER A 162 17.22 0.82 5.06
CA SER A 162 18.39 0.02 5.44
C SER A 162 19.65 0.87 5.45
N SER A 163 20.57 0.56 6.33
CA SER A 163 21.92 1.15 6.34
C SER A 163 22.95 0.31 5.55
N GLU A 164 22.52 -0.77 4.90
CA GLU A 164 23.40 -1.68 4.17
C GLU A 164 23.70 -1.17 2.75
N ASP A 165 24.95 -1.05 2.40
CA ASP A 165 25.39 -0.62 1.05
C ASP A 165 24.84 -1.53 -0.06
N ILE A 166 24.67 -2.81 0.19
CA ILE A 166 24.11 -3.76 -0.77
C ILE A 166 22.66 -3.40 -1.15
N ASP A 167 21.86 -2.90 -0.21
CA ASP A 167 20.49 -2.48 -0.45
C ASP A 167 20.43 -1.17 -1.27
N HIS A 168 21.31 -0.24 -0.94
CA HIS A 168 21.48 1.00 -1.67
C HIS A 168 21.90 0.73 -3.14
N GLN A 169 22.87 -0.18 -3.33
CA GLN A 169 23.30 -0.61 -4.67
C GLN A 169 22.19 -1.31 -5.44
N LEU A 170 21.39 -2.17 -4.78
CA LEU A 170 20.25 -2.84 -5.39
C LEU A 170 19.24 -1.81 -5.89
N ILE A 171 18.82 -0.86 -5.06
CA ILE A 171 17.83 0.15 -5.41
C ILE A 171 18.34 1.04 -6.56
N ALA A 172 19.54 1.61 -6.43
CA ALA A 172 20.12 2.44 -7.47
C ALA A 172 20.33 1.67 -8.78
N GLY A 173 20.73 0.40 -8.71
CA GLY A 173 20.89 -0.49 -9.86
C GLY A 173 19.56 -0.76 -10.57
N LYS A 174 18.46 -0.94 -9.83
CA LYS A 174 17.11 -1.09 -10.42
C LYS A 174 16.66 0.15 -11.18
N VAL A 175 16.93 1.35 -10.65
CA VAL A 175 16.60 2.61 -11.34
C VAL A 175 17.43 2.75 -12.63
N ARG A 176 18.75 2.47 -12.60
CA ARG A 176 19.60 2.52 -13.79
C ARG A 176 19.12 1.54 -14.86
N ALA A 177 18.88 0.30 -14.49
CA ALA A 177 18.37 -0.72 -15.42
C ALA A 177 16.99 -0.37 -15.97
N ALA A 178 16.12 0.25 -15.19
CA ALA A 178 14.83 0.74 -15.66
C ALA A 178 15.00 1.85 -16.71
N ALA A 179 15.90 2.80 -16.46
CA ALA A 179 16.20 3.89 -17.40
C ALA A 179 16.80 3.39 -18.72
N GLU A 180 17.66 2.37 -18.68
CA GLU A 180 18.25 1.75 -19.88
C GLU A 180 17.22 0.97 -20.70
N ALA A 181 16.32 0.25 -20.03
CA ALA A 181 15.34 -0.64 -20.66
C ALA A 181 14.00 0.04 -20.99
N GLY A 182 13.79 1.31 -20.63
CA GLY A 182 12.49 1.99 -20.77
C GLY A 182 11.38 1.32 -19.95
N ARG A 183 11.70 0.80 -18.77
CA ARG A 183 10.75 0.09 -17.91
C ARG A 183 10.29 0.95 -16.76
N ASN A 184 9.00 0.86 -16.40
CA ASN A 184 8.41 1.68 -15.36
C ASN A 184 7.81 0.90 -14.19
N LEU A 185 7.98 -0.45 -14.15
CA LEU A 185 7.44 -1.28 -13.08
C LEU A 185 7.99 -0.85 -11.71
N HIS A 186 7.11 -0.34 -10.85
CA HIS A 186 7.44 0.22 -9.54
C HIS A 186 8.49 1.34 -9.55
N LEU A 187 8.71 1.99 -10.70
CA LEU A 187 9.75 3.00 -10.86
C LEU A 187 9.61 4.14 -9.84
N ALA A 188 8.39 4.57 -9.53
CA ALA A 188 8.16 5.60 -8.51
C ALA A 188 8.72 5.19 -7.14
N ALA A 189 8.49 3.95 -6.71
CA ALA A 189 9.01 3.45 -5.44
C ALA A 189 10.54 3.32 -5.45
N TRP A 190 11.12 2.82 -6.54
CA TRP A 190 12.58 2.74 -6.71
C TRP A 190 13.24 4.11 -6.68
N LEU A 191 12.67 5.11 -7.37
CA LEU A 191 13.15 6.50 -7.36
C LEU A 191 13.02 7.12 -5.97
N THR A 192 11.85 6.95 -5.32
CA THR A 192 11.65 7.41 -3.94
C THR A 192 12.71 6.81 -3.01
N GLY A 193 12.95 5.51 -3.12
CA GLY A 193 13.97 4.84 -2.32
C GLY A 193 15.38 5.39 -2.57
N TRP A 194 15.77 5.63 -3.83
CA TRP A 194 17.11 6.18 -4.11
C TRP A 194 17.28 7.62 -3.60
N ILE A 195 16.26 8.47 -3.76
CA ILE A 195 16.29 9.82 -3.22
C ILE A 195 16.38 9.81 -1.68
N GLU A 196 15.80 8.79 -1.01
CA GLU A 196 15.81 8.67 0.44
C GLU A 196 17.22 8.59 1.01
N PHE A 197 18.03 7.66 0.54
CA PHE A 197 19.36 7.41 1.10
C PHE A 197 20.50 8.17 0.41
N GLY A 198 20.31 8.64 -0.82
CA GLY A 198 21.37 9.27 -1.60
C GLY A 198 20.84 10.36 -2.54
N PRO A 199 20.27 11.46 -2.00
CA PRO A 199 19.61 12.47 -2.80
C PRO A 199 20.52 13.11 -3.85
N ASP A 200 21.79 13.37 -3.53
CA ASP A 200 22.71 14.01 -4.49
C ASP A 200 22.94 13.13 -5.69
N ALA A 201 23.33 11.88 -5.48
CA ALA A 201 23.57 10.93 -6.57
C ALA A 201 22.29 10.63 -7.39
N ALA A 202 21.13 10.59 -6.70
CA ALA A 202 19.86 10.41 -7.36
C ALA A 202 19.53 11.59 -8.27
N PHE A 203 19.62 12.83 -7.78
CA PHE A 203 19.32 14.02 -8.60
C PHE A 203 20.29 14.21 -9.76
N ASP A 204 21.59 13.90 -9.58
CA ASP A 204 22.57 13.94 -10.69
C ASP A 204 22.19 12.94 -11.79
N PHE A 205 21.78 11.74 -11.40
CA PHE A 205 21.29 10.74 -12.35
C PHE A 205 19.99 11.19 -13.04
N LEU A 206 19.03 11.73 -12.29
CA LEU A 206 17.77 12.24 -12.83
C LEU A 206 18.00 13.36 -13.83
N GLN A 207 18.94 14.27 -13.52
CA GLN A 207 19.31 15.37 -14.42
C GLN A 207 19.77 14.85 -15.79
N GLY A 208 20.66 13.87 -15.82
CA GLY A 208 21.23 13.33 -17.05
C GLY A 208 20.29 12.41 -17.82
N ASN A 209 19.41 11.67 -17.15
CA ASN A 209 18.64 10.60 -17.75
C ASN A 209 17.16 10.91 -17.96
N TYR A 210 16.57 11.79 -17.16
CA TYR A 210 15.12 12.07 -17.20
C TYR A 210 14.81 13.54 -17.52
N LEU A 211 15.61 14.48 -17.03
CA LEU A 211 15.30 15.91 -17.13
C LEU A 211 15.94 16.57 -18.36
N SER A 212 17.19 16.25 -18.67
CA SER A 212 17.93 16.82 -19.82
C SER A 212 18.40 15.77 -20.83
N GLY A 213 18.23 14.49 -20.51
CA GLY A 213 18.62 13.36 -21.34
C GLY A 213 17.63 13.03 -22.47
N PRO A 214 17.67 11.80 -22.99
CA PRO A 214 16.76 11.31 -24.02
C PRO A 214 15.30 11.48 -23.63
N ALA A 215 14.42 11.55 -24.64
CA ALA A 215 12.98 11.59 -24.38
C ALA A 215 12.51 10.34 -23.62
N ARG A 216 11.69 10.55 -22.59
CA ARG A 216 11.09 9.52 -21.77
C ARG A 216 9.60 9.44 -22.02
N ASP A 217 9.00 8.26 -21.79
CA ASP A 217 7.58 8.14 -21.92
C ASP A 217 6.82 8.85 -20.78
N ALA A 218 5.54 9.08 -20.97
CA ALA A 218 4.71 9.78 -19.99
C ALA A 218 4.55 9.00 -18.67
N ALA A 219 4.67 7.66 -18.69
CA ALA A 219 4.57 6.84 -17.50
C ALA A 219 5.85 6.92 -16.65
N GLU A 220 7.02 6.95 -17.29
CA GLU A 220 8.30 7.19 -16.59
C GLU A 220 8.33 8.58 -15.92
N ILE A 221 7.90 9.63 -16.66
CA ILE A 221 7.84 10.99 -16.11
C ILE A 221 6.80 11.12 -14.99
N ARG A 222 5.68 10.43 -15.11
CA ARG A 222 4.70 10.37 -14.02
C ARG A 222 5.27 9.69 -12.77
N ALA A 223 6.01 8.60 -12.94
CA ALA A 223 6.68 7.91 -11.85
C ALA A 223 7.73 8.80 -11.16
N LEU A 224 8.53 9.54 -11.97
CA LEU A 224 9.45 10.54 -11.45
C LEU A 224 8.73 11.64 -10.67
N SER A 225 7.69 12.24 -11.24
CA SER A 225 6.93 13.30 -10.59
C SER A 225 6.34 12.83 -9.25
N LEU A 226 5.85 11.57 -9.19
CA LEU A 226 5.35 10.98 -7.95
C LEU A 226 6.44 10.82 -6.89
N ALA A 227 7.64 10.36 -7.25
CA ALA A 227 8.75 10.23 -6.32
C ALA A 227 9.21 11.60 -5.77
N LEU A 228 9.27 12.62 -6.62
CA LEU A 228 9.58 13.99 -6.21
C LEU A 228 8.51 14.56 -5.27
N SER A 229 7.23 14.36 -5.60
CA SER A 229 6.08 14.76 -4.78
C SER A 229 6.13 14.13 -3.38
N VAL A 230 6.44 12.85 -3.29
CA VAL A 230 6.58 12.15 -2.00
C VAL A 230 7.61 12.85 -1.11
N HIS A 231 8.80 13.17 -1.63
CA HIS A 231 9.84 13.83 -0.85
C HIS A 231 9.51 15.29 -0.53
N GLY A 232 8.92 16.02 -1.45
CA GLY A 232 8.52 17.40 -1.22
C GLY A 232 7.41 17.56 -0.18
N ASN A 233 6.53 16.56 -0.05
CA ASN A 233 5.38 16.60 0.86
C ASN A 233 5.64 15.86 2.18
N ARG A 234 6.28 14.69 2.16
CA ARG A 234 6.31 13.76 3.30
C ARG A 234 7.68 13.14 3.59
N GLY A 235 8.68 13.41 2.75
CA GLY A 235 10.05 12.93 2.94
C GLY A 235 11.00 14.06 3.31
N HIS A 236 11.98 14.27 2.46
CA HIS A 236 13.04 15.27 2.64
C HIS A 236 12.63 16.65 2.12
N GLN A 237 11.79 17.37 2.87
CA GLN A 237 11.25 18.68 2.44
C GLN A 237 12.33 19.73 2.14
N TYR A 238 13.54 19.60 2.67
CA TYR A 238 14.68 20.46 2.33
C TYR A 238 15.10 20.36 0.85
N LEU A 239 14.67 19.28 0.16
CA LEU A 239 14.90 19.10 -1.27
C LEU A 239 13.94 19.89 -2.16
N ARG A 240 12.92 20.58 -1.60
CA ARG A 240 11.95 21.36 -2.40
C ARG A 240 12.59 22.28 -3.45
N PRO A 241 13.67 23.02 -3.17
CA PRO A 241 14.30 23.85 -4.20
C PRO A 241 14.79 23.04 -5.41
N ARG A 242 15.38 21.86 -5.19
CA ARG A 242 15.81 20.96 -6.28
C ARG A 242 14.63 20.32 -7.00
N ILE A 243 13.59 19.97 -6.25
CA ILE A 243 12.34 19.40 -6.79
C ILE A 243 11.66 20.45 -7.70
N MET A 244 11.61 21.71 -7.30
CA MET A 244 11.04 22.80 -8.11
C MET A 244 11.79 22.97 -9.43
N GLN A 245 13.14 22.92 -9.41
CA GLN A 245 13.95 22.95 -10.64
C GLN A 245 13.67 21.74 -11.55
N ALA A 246 13.47 20.57 -10.96
CA ALA A 246 13.09 19.37 -11.71
C ALA A 246 11.68 19.50 -12.30
N TYR A 247 10.72 20.04 -11.54
CA TYR A 247 9.35 20.30 -12.01
C TYR A 247 9.31 21.28 -13.17
N GLN A 248 10.11 22.37 -13.11
CA GLN A 248 10.22 23.29 -14.24
C GLN A 248 10.63 22.57 -15.52
N LYS A 249 11.67 21.74 -15.48
CA LYS A 249 12.14 20.98 -16.64
C LYS A 249 11.13 19.93 -17.13
N ILE A 250 10.40 19.33 -16.19
CA ILE A 250 9.33 18.40 -16.55
C ILE A 250 8.22 19.15 -17.29
N LEU A 251 7.78 20.32 -16.81
CA LEU A 251 6.73 21.10 -17.44
C LEU A 251 7.12 21.63 -18.83
N GLU A 252 8.38 22.03 -19.01
CA GLU A 252 8.90 22.47 -20.32
C GLU A 252 8.80 21.36 -21.39
N ARG A 253 8.97 20.09 -21.00
CA ARG A 253 9.00 18.96 -21.94
C ARG A 253 7.70 18.13 -21.93
N HIS A 254 6.97 18.14 -20.82
CA HIS A 254 5.78 17.34 -20.57
C HIS A 254 4.67 18.18 -19.90
N PRO A 255 4.07 19.16 -20.61
CA PRO A 255 3.09 20.07 -20.03
C PRO A 255 1.84 19.36 -19.48
N THR A 256 1.56 18.13 -19.92
CA THR A 256 0.45 17.31 -19.39
C THR A 256 0.64 16.89 -17.92
N MET A 257 1.83 17.04 -17.34
CA MET A 257 2.10 16.79 -15.93
C MET A 257 1.66 17.95 -15.01
N ALA A 258 1.22 19.08 -15.58
CA ALA A 258 0.93 20.31 -14.85
C ALA A 258 -0.03 20.10 -13.67
N THR A 259 -1.13 19.37 -13.84
CA THR A 259 -2.14 19.20 -12.79
C THR A 259 -1.55 18.64 -11.48
N GLY A 260 -0.74 17.58 -11.56
CA GLY A 260 -0.12 16.99 -10.37
C GLY A 260 0.92 17.92 -9.73
N ILE A 261 1.77 18.54 -10.57
CA ILE A 261 2.83 19.44 -10.11
C ILE A 261 2.24 20.68 -9.45
N MET A 262 1.19 21.28 -10.03
CA MET A 262 0.52 22.45 -9.47
C MET A 262 -0.09 22.14 -8.10
N THR A 263 -0.61 20.94 -7.89
CA THR A 263 -1.12 20.53 -6.56
C THR A 263 -0.03 20.61 -5.50
N ASP A 264 1.18 20.14 -5.81
CA ASP A 264 2.32 20.21 -4.90
C ASP A 264 2.76 21.65 -4.64
N LEU A 265 2.91 22.45 -5.71
CA LEU A 265 3.33 23.85 -5.59
C LEU A 265 2.33 24.68 -4.78
N MET A 266 1.03 24.43 -4.95
CA MET A 266 -0.03 25.04 -4.13
C MET A 266 0.13 24.66 -2.66
N ALA A 267 0.35 23.38 -2.38
CA ALA A 267 0.53 22.89 -1.01
C ALA A 267 1.79 23.44 -0.34
N TRP A 268 2.81 23.86 -1.12
CA TRP A 268 4.06 24.44 -0.62
C TRP A 268 4.03 25.98 -0.61
N GLU A 269 2.93 26.59 -1.02
CA GLU A 269 2.78 28.07 -1.13
C GLU A 269 3.81 28.72 -2.07
N GLN A 270 4.23 27.99 -3.10
CA GLN A 270 5.20 28.45 -4.09
C GLN A 270 4.47 28.92 -5.36
N TRP A 271 4.25 30.23 -5.47
CA TRP A 271 3.46 30.86 -6.54
C TRP A 271 4.30 31.61 -7.59
N GLY A 272 5.61 31.52 -7.52
CA GLY A 272 6.53 32.26 -8.37
C GLY A 272 7.04 31.53 -9.59
#